data_3d6c84eb7f6b36f03e7ded4fa9012ee6
#
_entry.id   3d6c84eb7f6b36f03e7ded4fa9012ee6
#
_cell.length_a   1.000
_cell.length_b   1.000
_cell.length_c   1.000
_cell.angle_alpha   90.00
_cell.angle_beta   90.00
_cell.angle_gamma   90.00
#
_symmetry.space_group_name_H-M   'P 1'
#
loop_
_entity.id
_entity.type
_entity.pdbx_description
1 polymer ?
#
loop_
_entity_poly.entity_id
_entity_poly.type
_entity_poly.pdbx_seq_one_letter_code
_entity_poly.pdbx_strand_id
1 'polypeptide(L)'
;YAGLDFFAGYPITPSTEIAELLSLKLPRKGGKFIQMEDEIASMCAIIGASLTGLKSMTATSGPGFSLKQEAIGYAVMAEIPCVIVNVQRGGPSTGLPTSPSQGDVMQARWGTHGDHAIITLTASNHQDVFAMTVEAFNLAETYRTPVILLFDEVVGHMREKLQMPDPEEIPLVERLWTSVKEGTDFHPYLPREDRKSTRLNSSHYS
;
A
#
# COMPACT_ATOMS: atom_id res chain seq x y z
N TYR A 1 -7.81 -5.19 -11.44
CA TYR A 1 -8.51 -3.92 -11.42
C TYR A 1 -7.58 -2.76 -11.01
N ALA A 2 -6.87 -2.82 -9.88
CA ALA A 2 -5.99 -1.74 -9.42
C ALA A 2 -4.56 -1.78 -9.98
N GLY A 3 -4.21 -2.82 -10.74
CA GLY A 3 -2.88 -2.98 -11.32
C GLY A 3 -1.81 -3.48 -10.33
N LEU A 4 -2.19 -4.20 -9.27
CA LEU A 4 -1.24 -4.76 -8.31
C LEU A 4 -0.31 -5.78 -8.97
N ASP A 5 1.01 -5.56 -8.85
CA ASP A 5 2.06 -6.44 -9.38
C ASP A 5 2.77 -7.26 -8.29
N PHE A 6 2.88 -6.71 -7.08
CA PHE A 6 3.65 -7.30 -6.00
C PHE A 6 2.95 -7.19 -4.64
N PHE A 7 2.85 -8.30 -3.95
CA PHE A 7 2.36 -8.34 -2.57
C PHE A 7 3.39 -9.03 -1.67
N ALA A 8 3.69 -8.42 -0.53
CA ALA A 8 4.42 -9.05 0.55
C ALA A 8 3.67 -8.84 1.86
N GLY A 9 3.53 -9.90 2.66
CA GLY A 9 2.79 -9.83 3.91
C GLY A 9 3.21 -10.91 4.91
N TYR A 10 2.84 -10.67 6.16
CA TYR A 10 2.88 -11.64 7.25
C TYR A 10 1.45 -11.91 7.72
N PRO A 11 1.03 -13.18 7.89
CA PRO A 11 -0.34 -13.50 8.26
C PRO A 11 -0.71 -12.95 9.64
N ILE A 12 -1.75 -12.16 9.70
CA ILE A 12 -2.30 -11.61 10.95
C ILE A 12 -3.80 -11.38 10.81
N THR A 13 -4.59 -11.93 11.74
CA THR A 13 -6.05 -11.74 11.78
C THR A 13 -6.42 -10.30 12.11
N PRO A 14 -7.38 -9.66 11.42
CA PRO A 14 -8.28 -10.20 10.38
C PRO A 14 -7.86 -9.84 8.92
N SER A 15 -6.58 -9.69 8.63
CA SER A 15 -6.10 -9.38 7.27
C SER A 15 -5.58 -10.62 6.50
N THR A 16 -5.59 -11.79 7.11
CA THR A 16 -5.01 -13.03 6.54
C THR A 16 -5.68 -13.42 5.22
N GLU A 17 -6.99 -13.25 5.10
CA GLU A 17 -7.77 -13.59 3.91
C GLU A 17 -7.32 -12.82 2.67
N ILE A 18 -6.82 -11.59 2.84
CA ILE A 18 -6.23 -10.81 1.75
C ILE A 18 -5.00 -11.53 1.21
N ALA A 19 -4.11 -11.95 2.10
CA ALA A 19 -2.89 -12.68 1.73
C ALA A 19 -3.21 -14.04 1.10
N GLU A 20 -4.14 -14.80 1.65
CA GLU A 20 -4.57 -16.11 1.12
C GLU A 20 -5.11 -15.98 -0.31
N LEU A 21 -6.03 -15.04 -0.54
CA LEU A 21 -6.59 -14.83 -1.88
C LEU A 21 -5.54 -14.35 -2.87
N LEU A 22 -4.63 -13.46 -2.45
CA LEU A 22 -3.57 -12.96 -3.32
C LEU A 22 -2.52 -14.02 -3.62
N SER A 23 -2.21 -14.92 -2.69
CA SER A 23 -1.29 -16.03 -2.94
C SER A 23 -1.75 -16.93 -4.10
N LEU A 24 -3.06 -17.08 -4.26
CA LEU A 24 -3.66 -17.89 -5.32
C LEU A 24 -3.88 -17.13 -6.62
N LYS A 25 -4.30 -15.85 -6.53
CA LYS A 25 -4.78 -15.09 -7.70
C LYS A 25 -3.68 -14.26 -8.36
N LEU A 26 -2.80 -13.65 -7.57
CA LEU A 26 -1.79 -12.72 -8.09
C LEU A 26 -0.78 -13.41 -9.03
N PRO A 27 -0.22 -14.59 -8.71
CA PRO A 27 0.70 -15.28 -9.62
C PRO A 27 0.05 -15.68 -10.95
N ARG A 28 -1.26 -16.00 -10.94
CA ARG A 28 -2.02 -16.34 -12.16
C ARG A 28 -2.18 -15.16 -13.12
N LYS A 29 -1.97 -13.94 -12.62
CA LYS A 29 -2.01 -12.69 -13.38
C LYS A 29 -0.62 -12.14 -13.71
N GLY A 30 0.44 -12.91 -13.44
CA GLY A 30 1.83 -12.51 -13.70
C GLY A 30 2.47 -11.71 -12.55
N GLY A 31 1.72 -11.38 -11.50
CA GLY A 31 2.25 -10.72 -10.32
C GLY A 31 3.00 -11.67 -9.38
N LYS A 32 3.59 -11.12 -8.34
CA LYS A 32 4.39 -11.86 -7.36
C LYS A 32 3.82 -11.74 -5.95
N PHE A 33 3.74 -12.85 -5.26
CA PHE A 33 3.32 -12.95 -3.87
C PHE A 33 4.47 -13.53 -3.04
N ILE A 34 4.77 -12.90 -1.91
CA ILE A 34 5.77 -13.39 -0.95
C ILE A 34 5.20 -13.30 0.46
N GLN A 35 5.26 -14.41 1.19
CA GLN A 35 5.07 -14.42 2.63
C GLN A 35 6.42 -14.13 3.28
N MET A 36 6.45 -13.13 4.15
CA MET A 36 7.65 -12.71 4.87
C MET A 36 7.66 -13.26 6.30
N GLU A 37 8.79 -13.13 6.98
CA GLU A 37 9.00 -13.58 8.35
C GLU A 37 8.29 -12.70 9.40
N ASP A 38 8.07 -11.42 9.07
CA ASP A 38 7.41 -10.43 9.91
C ASP A 38 6.88 -9.23 9.12
N GLU A 39 6.26 -8.29 9.81
CA GLU A 39 5.68 -7.09 9.22
C GLU A 39 6.72 -6.05 8.79
N ILE A 40 7.88 -6.00 9.44
CA ILE A 40 8.98 -5.10 9.06
C ILE A 40 9.54 -5.54 7.72
N ALA A 41 9.86 -6.82 7.59
CA ALA A 41 10.35 -7.41 6.35
C ALA A 41 9.34 -7.24 5.20
N SER A 42 8.04 -7.44 5.47
CA SER A 42 7.01 -7.28 4.44
C SER A 42 6.89 -5.83 3.95
N MET A 43 7.02 -4.84 4.84
CA MET A 43 7.00 -3.44 4.45
C MET A 43 8.24 -3.07 3.63
N CYS A 44 9.44 -3.51 4.04
CA CYS A 44 10.67 -3.31 3.28
C CYS A 44 10.62 -3.97 1.90
N ALA A 45 10.01 -5.15 1.79
CA ALA A 45 9.87 -5.85 0.51
C ALA A 45 8.98 -5.08 -0.48
N ILE A 46 7.84 -4.53 -0.04
CA ILE A 46 6.99 -3.72 -0.93
C ILE A 46 7.63 -2.40 -1.33
N ILE A 47 8.42 -1.80 -0.44
CA ILE A 47 9.24 -0.61 -0.75
C ILE A 47 10.25 -0.95 -1.85
N GLY A 48 11.01 -2.04 -1.68
CA GLY A 48 11.96 -2.50 -2.70
C GLY A 48 11.30 -2.80 -4.04
N ALA A 49 10.17 -3.50 -4.04
CA ALA A 49 9.40 -3.78 -5.25
C ALA A 49 8.91 -2.49 -5.93
N SER A 50 8.42 -1.53 -5.15
CA SER A 50 7.99 -0.24 -5.70
C SER A 50 9.15 0.52 -6.34
N LEU A 51 10.34 0.47 -5.77
CA LEU A 51 11.54 1.09 -6.35
C LEU A 51 11.94 0.49 -7.71
N THR A 52 11.58 -0.77 -7.95
CA THR A 52 11.79 -1.42 -9.27
C THR A 52 10.65 -1.18 -10.25
N GLY A 53 9.66 -0.37 -9.91
CA GLY A 53 8.57 0.01 -10.80
C GLY A 53 7.28 -0.76 -10.62
N LEU A 54 7.22 -1.72 -9.71
CA LEU A 54 6.03 -2.52 -9.47
C LEU A 54 5.03 -1.77 -8.58
N LYS A 55 3.75 -1.87 -8.90
CA LYS A 55 2.69 -1.46 -7.98
C LYS A 55 2.61 -2.48 -6.85
N SER A 56 2.91 -2.05 -5.63
CA SER A 56 3.12 -2.93 -4.49
C SER A 56 2.17 -2.65 -3.33
N MET A 57 1.82 -3.72 -2.61
CA MET A 57 0.89 -3.65 -1.48
C MET A 57 1.30 -4.62 -0.36
N THR A 58 0.98 -4.25 0.87
CA THR A 58 0.97 -5.13 2.04
C THR A 58 -0.36 -5.03 2.77
N ALA A 59 -0.71 -6.07 3.52
CA ALA A 59 -1.86 -6.05 4.42
C ALA A 59 -1.42 -6.44 5.83
N THR A 60 -2.06 -5.85 6.84
CA THR A 60 -1.72 -6.07 8.24
C THR A 60 -2.90 -5.73 9.16
N SER A 61 -2.69 -5.87 10.46
CA SER A 61 -3.64 -5.53 11.52
C SER A 61 -2.89 -5.24 12.82
N GLY A 62 -3.47 -4.41 13.68
CA GLY A 62 -3.05 -4.22 15.07
C GLY A 62 -1.53 -4.04 15.25
N PRO A 63 -0.85 -4.94 15.98
CA PRO A 63 0.58 -4.79 16.26
C PRO A 63 1.46 -4.81 15.00
N GLY A 64 1.01 -5.47 13.91
CA GLY A 64 1.73 -5.44 12.66
C GLY A 64 1.74 -4.06 12.01
N PHE A 65 0.69 -3.27 12.21
CA PHE A 65 0.67 -1.88 11.75
C PHE A 65 1.67 -1.02 12.54
N SER A 66 1.83 -1.27 13.84
CA SER A 66 2.86 -0.63 14.66
C SER A 66 4.27 -0.94 14.18
N LEU A 67 4.55 -2.20 13.83
CA LEU A 67 5.86 -2.62 13.34
C LEU A 67 6.22 -2.02 11.97
N LYS A 68 5.24 -1.63 11.17
CA LYS A 68 5.47 -1.01 9.85
C LYS A 68 5.76 0.49 9.91
N GLN A 69 5.54 1.16 11.05
CA GLN A 69 5.54 2.64 11.12
C GLN A 69 6.87 3.27 10.71
N GLU A 70 8.00 2.72 11.13
CA GLU A 70 9.32 3.25 10.74
C GLU A 70 9.50 3.20 9.22
N ALA A 71 9.21 2.06 8.61
CA ALA A 71 9.34 1.89 7.17
C ALA A 71 8.31 2.69 6.37
N ILE A 72 7.13 2.97 6.92
CA ILE A 72 6.16 3.93 6.34
C ILE A 72 6.77 5.33 6.32
N GLY A 73 7.39 5.78 7.42
CA GLY A 73 8.11 7.06 7.47
C GLY A 73 9.23 7.15 6.44
N TYR A 74 9.99 6.07 6.28
CA TYR A 74 11.00 5.98 5.22
C TYR A 74 10.39 6.11 3.82
N ALA A 75 9.28 5.41 3.56
CA ALA A 75 8.61 5.47 2.26
C ALA A 75 8.08 6.88 1.94
N VAL A 76 7.59 7.62 2.93
CA VAL A 76 7.19 9.03 2.77
C VAL A 76 8.39 9.89 2.38
N MET A 77 9.50 9.81 3.14
CA MET A 77 10.71 10.59 2.88
C MET A 77 11.35 10.27 1.54
N ALA A 78 11.30 9.00 1.15
CA ALA A 78 11.89 8.53 -0.10
C ALA A 78 10.93 8.64 -1.30
N GLU A 79 9.71 9.19 -1.12
CA GLU A 79 8.66 9.36 -2.15
C GLU A 79 8.34 8.04 -2.87
N ILE A 80 8.12 6.98 -2.10
CA ILE A 80 7.88 5.63 -2.63
C ILE A 80 6.38 5.32 -2.62
N PRO A 81 5.73 5.23 -3.78
CA PRO A 81 4.33 4.87 -3.87
C PRO A 81 4.12 3.39 -3.53
N CYS A 82 3.30 3.13 -2.53
CA CYS A 82 2.85 1.79 -2.15
C CYS A 82 1.54 1.86 -1.37
N VAL A 83 0.84 0.75 -1.24
CA VAL A 83 -0.43 0.68 -0.52
C VAL A 83 -0.30 -0.21 0.72
N ILE A 84 -0.74 0.30 1.86
CA ILE A 84 -0.77 -0.40 3.13
C ILE A 84 -2.22 -0.57 3.55
N VAL A 85 -2.70 -1.81 3.57
CA VAL A 85 -4.04 -2.13 4.09
C VAL A 85 -3.92 -2.47 5.57
N ASN A 86 -4.65 -1.75 6.42
CA ASN A 86 -4.78 -2.08 7.83
C ASN A 86 -6.23 -2.44 8.15
N VAL A 87 -6.48 -3.72 8.40
CA VAL A 87 -7.77 -4.20 8.88
C VAL A 87 -7.75 -4.10 10.40
N GLN A 88 -8.39 -3.05 10.92
CA GLN A 88 -8.32 -2.68 12.32
C GLN A 88 -8.96 -3.72 13.22
N ARG A 89 -8.37 -3.92 14.40
CA ARG A 89 -8.88 -4.80 15.46
C ARG A 89 -8.68 -4.18 16.83
N GLY A 90 -9.31 -4.76 17.84
CA GLY A 90 -9.15 -4.29 19.23
C GLY A 90 -7.71 -4.32 19.69
N GLY A 91 -7.23 -3.21 20.24
CA GLY A 91 -5.91 -3.03 20.88
C GLY A 91 -6.04 -2.79 22.38
N PRO A 92 -4.93 -2.45 23.08
CA PRO A 92 -3.55 -2.34 22.57
C PRO A 92 -2.78 -3.68 22.46
N SER A 93 -1.55 -3.64 21.90
CA SER A 93 -0.65 -4.78 21.71
C SER A 93 -1.31 -5.87 20.86
N THR A 94 -1.19 -7.13 21.21
CA THR A 94 -1.85 -8.25 20.52
C THR A 94 -3.36 -8.01 20.41
N GLY A 95 -3.97 -7.44 21.43
CA GLY A 95 -5.36 -7.03 21.46
C GLY A 95 -6.35 -8.18 21.27
N LEU A 96 -7.45 -7.86 20.58
CA LEU A 96 -8.57 -8.77 20.33
C LEU A 96 -8.72 -9.00 18.83
N PRO A 97 -8.11 -10.07 18.28
CA PRO A 97 -8.04 -10.29 16.83
C PRO A 97 -9.39 -10.39 16.09
N THR A 98 -10.44 -10.78 16.82
CA THR A 98 -11.79 -10.99 16.29
C THR A 98 -12.81 -9.96 16.82
N SER A 99 -12.31 -8.84 17.34
CA SER A 99 -13.18 -7.76 17.83
C SER A 99 -12.95 -6.50 17.01
N PRO A 100 -14.03 -5.91 16.46
CA PRO A 100 -13.91 -4.70 15.67
C PRO A 100 -13.40 -3.54 16.52
N SER A 101 -12.61 -2.68 15.90
CA SER A 101 -12.14 -1.43 16.50
C SER A 101 -11.79 -0.45 15.38
N GLN A 102 -11.84 0.83 15.70
CA GLN A 102 -11.42 1.92 14.82
C GLN A 102 -10.40 2.81 15.55
N GLY A 103 -9.50 2.18 16.34
CA GLY A 103 -8.52 2.85 17.17
C GLY A 103 -7.26 3.33 16.45
N ASP A 104 -7.02 2.87 15.22
CA ASP A 104 -5.74 3.08 14.51
C ASP A 104 -5.70 4.37 13.66
N VAL A 105 -6.77 5.18 13.69
CA VAL A 105 -6.86 6.42 12.89
C VAL A 105 -5.73 7.41 13.27
N MET A 106 -5.50 7.59 14.55
CA MET A 106 -4.43 8.48 15.04
C MET A 106 -3.05 7.89 14.74
N GLN A 107 -2.90 6.58 14.81
CA GLN A 107 -1.65 5.90 14.43
C GLN A 107 -1.39 6.02 12.93
N ALA A 108 -2.41 5.91 12.09
CA ALA A 108 -2.27 6.13 10.65
C ALA A 108 -1.79 7.56 10.34
N ARG A 109 -2.25 8.55 11.11
CA ARG A 109 -1.88 9.96 10.92
C ARG A 109 -0.53 10.32 11.55
N TRP A 110 -0.21 9.80 12.74
CA TRP A 110 0.89 10.22 13.59
C TRP A 110 1.80 9.08 14.07
N GLY A 111 1.72 7.91 13.46
CA GLY A 111 2.40 6.69 13.95
C GLY A 111 3.90 6.69 13.80
N THR A 112 4.45 7.37 12.80
CA THR A 112 5.90 7.56 12.66
C THR A 112 6.34 8.88 13.26
N HIS A 113 7.61 9.00 13.63
CA HIS A 113 8.16 10.25 14.18
C HIS A 113 8.31 11.31 13.09
N GLY A 114 8.38 12.58 13.53
CA GLY A 114 8.56 13.72 12.65
C GLY A 114 7.29 14.16 11.93
N ASP A 115 7.34 15.33 11.33
CA ASP A 115 6.23 15.90 10.58
C ASP A 115 6.22 15.32 9.15
N HIS A 116 5.10 14.75 8.75
CA HIS A 116 4.89 14.23 7.40
C HIS A 116 3.41 14.28 7.00
N ALA A 117 3.18 14.37 5.70
CA ALA A 117 1.86 14.18 5.14
C ALA A 117 1.63 12.70 4.80
N ILE A 118 0.45 12.18 5.09
CA ILE A 118 0.03 10.83 4.74
C ILE A 118 -1.40 10.84 4.20
N ILE A 119 -1.66 10.05 3.19
CA ILE A 119 -3.01 9.84 2.67
C ILE A 119 -3.58 8.59 3.31
N THR A 120 -4.74 8.75 3.94
CA THR A 120 -5.45 7.64 4.57
C THR A 120 -6.90 7.63 4.08
N LEU A 121 -7.34 6.50 3.56
CA LEU A 121 -8.71 6.26 3.12
C LEU A 121 -9.41 5.32 4.10
N THR A 122 -10.69 5.53 4.32
CA THR A 122 -11.50 4.69 5.23
C THR A 122 -12.74 4.20 4.49
N ALA A 123 -12.87 2.88 4.39
CA ALA A 123 -13.99 2.22 3.74
C ALA A 123 -15.05 1.79 4.76
N SER A 124 -16.33 1.96 4.42
CA SER A 124 -17.47 1.62 5.26
C SER A 124 -18.25 0.37 4.80
N ASN A 125 -18.00 -0.10 3.61
CA ASN A 125 -18.66 -1.26 2.97
C ASN A 125 -17.76 -1.83 1.87
N HIS A 126 -18.14 -2.98 1.28
CA HIS A 126 -17.32 -3.63 0.25
C HIS A 126 -17.21 -2.84 -1.05
N GLN A 127 -18.23 -2.07 -1.42
CA GLN A 127 -18.16 -1.23 -2.60
C GLN A 127 -17.12 -0.13 -2.42
N ASP A 128 -17.06 0.47 -1.21
CA ASP A 128 -16.02 1.43 -0.84
C ASP A 128 -14.63 0.78 -0.81
N VAL A 129 -14.49 -0.42 -0.21
CA VAL A 129 -13.21 -1.14 -0.19
C VAL A 129 -12.68 -1.33 -1.61
N PHE A 130 -13.56 -1.75 -2.55
CA PHE A 130 -13.16 -1.91 -3.95
C PHE A 130 -12.73 -0.58 -4.57
N ALA A 131 -13.57 0.44 -4.50
CA ALA A 131 -13.31 1.75 -5.11
C ALA A 131 -12.06 2.41 -4.50
N MET A 132 -11.95 2.41 -3.18
CA MET A 132 -10.82 3.02 -2.46
C MET A 132 -9.53 2.24 -2.62
N THR A 133 -9.58 0.92 -2.91
CA THR A 133 -8.37 0.17 -3.26
C THR A 133 -7.79 0.66 -4.58
N VAL A 134 -8.62 0.86 -5.59
CA VAL A 134 -8.18 1.45 -6.88
C VAL A 134 -7.65 2.86 -6.66
N GLU A 135 -8.41 3.67 -5.92
CA GLU A 135 -8.03 5.06 -5.62
C GLU A 135 -6.73 5.14 -4.81
N ALA A 136 -6.49 4.23 -3.87
CA ALA A 136 -5.25 4.19 -3.10
C ALA A 136 -4.02 4.02 -3.99
N PHE A 137 -4.07 3.14 -4.99
CA PHE A 137 -3.00 3.00 -5.96
C PHE A 137 -2.84 4.24 -6.81
N ASN A 138 -3.92 4.83 -7.29
CA ASN A 138 -3.89 6.05 -8.11
C ASN A 138 -3.30 7.23 -7.33
N LEU A 139 -3.71 7.42 -6.08
CA LEU A 139 -3.17 8.46 -5.20
C LEU A 139 -1.69 8.22 -4.87
N ALA A 140 -1.31 6.98 -4.60
CA ALA A 140 0.08 6.63 -4.35
C ALA A 140 0.98 7.00 -5.54
N GLU A 141 0.58 6.65 -6.76
CA GLU A 141 1.33 6.99 -7.98
C GLU A 141 1.32 8.49 -8.25
N THR A 142 0.15 9.15 -8.09
CA THR A 142 0.00 10.58 -8.36
C THR A 142 0.84 11.44 -7.43
N TYR A 143 0.83 11.13 -6.12
CA TYR A 143 1.52 11.92 -5.12
C TYR A 143 2.88 11.36 -4.71
N ARG A 144 3.26 10.16 -5.19
CA ARG A 144 4.51 9.48 -4.89
C ARG A 144 4.71 9.33 -3.38
N THR A 145 3.71 8.79 -2.73
CA THR A 145 3.69 8.60 -1.28
C THR A 145 2.98 7.29 -0.93
N PRO A 146 3.30 6.66 0.19
CA PRO A 146 2.48 5.55 0.66
C PRO A 146 1.06 6.01 0.96
N VAL A 147 0.09 5.14 0.68
CA VAL A 147 -1.33 5.36 1.00
C VAL A 147 -1.80 4.25 1.93
N ILE A 148 -2.48 4.63 3.00
CA ILE A 148 -3.05 3.71 3.98
C ILE A 148 -4.54 3.54 3.69
N LEU A 149 -5.01 2.30 3.60
CA LEU A 149 -6.43 1.96 3.53
C LEU A 149 -6.84 1.31 4.84
N LEU A 150 -7.73 1.99 5.56
CA LEU A 150 -8.27 1.53 6.84
C LEU A 150 -9.71 1.00 6.66
N PHE A 151 -9.98 -0.14 7.20
CA PHE A 151 -11.32 -0.64 7.52
C PHE A 151 -11.22 -1.62 8.68
N ASP A 152 -12.34 -1.96 9.30
CA ASP A 152 -12.33 -2.84 10.45
C ASP A 152 -12.67 -4.29 10.10
N GLU A 153 -12.60 -5.13 11.10
CA GLU A 153 -12.90 -6.56 10.99
C GLU A 153 -14.34 -6.83 10.52
N VAL A 154 -15.30 -5.98 10.90
CA VAL A 154 -16.70 -6.15 10.45
C VAL A 154 -16.78 -6.00 8.93
N VAL A 155 -16.19 -4.94 8.37
CA VAL A 155 -16.15 -4.74 6.93
C VAL A 155 -15.34 -5.85 6.25
N GLY A 156 -14.25 -6.32 6.88
CA GLY A 156 -13.41 -7.38 6.35
C GLY A 156 -14.08 -8.74 6.22
N HIS A 157 -15.00 -9.08 7.13
CA HIS A 157 -15.67 -10.40 7.18
C HIS A 157 -17.12 -10.39 6.70
N MET A 158 -17.75 -9.23 6.59
CA MET A 158 -19.10 -9.08 6.10
C MET A 158 -19.21 -9.59 4.66
N ARG A 159 -20.40 -10.00 4.26
CA ARG A 159 -20.69 -10.41 2.88
C ARG A 159 -21.74 -9.50 2.29
N GLU A 160 -21.39 -8.81 1.23
CA GLU A 160 -22.27 -7.89 0.52
C GLU A 160 -22.25 -8.16 -0.98
N LYS A 161 -23.27 -7.67 -1.66
CA LYS A 161 -23.29 -7.64 -3.11
C LYS A 161 -22.36 -6.55 -3.61
N LEU A 162 -21.36 -6.91 -4.40
CA LEU A 162 -20.46 -5.99 -5.05
C LEU A 162 -20.86 -5.81 -6.52
N GLN A 163 -20.96 -4.57 -6.96
CA GLN A 163 -21.10 -4.22 -8.37
C GLN A 163 -19.70 -3.97 -8.95
N MET A 164 -19.27 -4.91 -9.78
CA MET A 164 -17.97 -4.79 -10.45
C MET A 164 -18.13 -3.98 -11.73
N PRO A 165 -17.41 -2.86 -11.90
CA PRO A 165 -17.38 -2.14 -13.17
C PRO A 165 -16.62 -2.94 -14.23
N ASP A 166 -16.74 -2.56 -15.48
CA ASP A 166 -15.88 -3.06 -16.53
C ASP A 166 -14.43 -2.65 -16.22
N PRO A 167 -13.46 -3.58 -16.30
CA PRO A 167 -12.05 -3.24 -16.07
C PRO A 167 -11.53 -2.09 -16.96
N GLU A 168 -12.06 -1.94 -18.17
CA GLU A 168 -11.68 -0.89 -19.12
C GLU A 168 -12.21 0.50 -18.70
N GLU A 169 -13.23 0.54 -17.86
CA GLU A 169 -13.80 1.80 -17.36
C GLU A 169 -13.08 2.34 -16.12
N ILE A 170 -12.17 1.56 -15.53
CA ILE A 170 -11.45 1.94 -14.31
C ILE A 170 -10.25 2.82 -14.68
N PRO A 171 -10.23 4.08 -14.28
CA PRO A 171 -9.08 4.94 -14.54
C PRO A 171 -7.89 4.50 -13.68
N LEU A 172 -6.80 4.11 -14.32
CA LEU A 172 -5.55 3.75 -13.64
C LEU A 172 -4.47 4.79 -13.94
N VAL A 173 -3.80 5.23 -12.90
CA VAL A 173 -2.60 6.07 -13.03
C VAL A 173 -1.41 5.15 -13.24
N GLU A 174 -0.73 5.34 -14.36
CA GLU A 174 0.47 4.58 -14.68
C GLU A 174 1.70 5.10 -13.92
N ARG A 175 2.63 4.20 -13.62
CA ARG A 175 3.91 4.56 -13.04
C ARG A 175 4.71 5.44 -14.01
N LEU A 176 5.16 6.57 -13.53
CA LEU A 176 6.06 7.41 -14.30
C LEU A 176 7.46 6.78 -14.37
N TRP A 177 7.96 6.61 -15.57
CA TRP A 177 9.32 6.12 -15.84
C TRP A 177 10.25 7.27 -16.22
N THR A 178 11.53 7.12 -15.90
CA THR A 178 12.51 8.12 -16.34
C THR A 178 12.76 8.03 -17.84
N SER A 179 12.83 9.19 -18.48
CA SER A 179 13.31 9.33 -19.87
C SER A 179 14.75 9.79 -19.94
N VAL A 180 15.47 9.76 -18.82
CA VAL A 180 16.87 10.21 -18.75
C VAL A 180 17.75 9.28 -19.57
N LYS A 181 18.52 9.86 -20.51
CA LYS A 181 19.45 9.11 -21.34
C LYS A 181 20.73 8.84 -20.56
N GLU A 182 21.40 7.72 -20.87
CA GLU A 182 22.71 7.40 -20.33
C GLU A 182 23.68 8.56 -20.54
N GLY A 183 24.47 8.90 -19.51
CA GLY A 183 25.43 10.00 -19.56
C GLY A 183 24.86 11.39 -19.27
N THR A 184 23.55 11.51 -18.98
CA THR A 184 22.97 12.78 -18.49
C THR A 184 23.11 12.89 -16.97
N ASP A 185 23.36 14.11 -16.48
CA ASP A 185 23.37 14.40 -15.05
C ASP A 185 21.94 14.30 -14.50
N PHE A 186 21.66 13.24 -13.75
CA PHE A 186 20.32 12.95 -13.23
C PHE A 186 20.26 13.23 -11.73
N HIS A 187 19.44 14.20 -11.38
CA HIS A 187 19.20 14.58 -9.99
C HIS A 187 17.83 14.08 -9.53
N PRO A 188 17.74 12.89 -8.88
CA PRO A 188 16.48 12.24 -8.55
C PRO A 188 15.60 13.02 -7.58
N TYR A 189 16.15 13.92 -6.80
CA TYR A 189 15.42 14.74 -5.80
C TYR A 189 15.33 16.23 -6.19
N LEU A 190 15.69 16.60 -7.41
CA LEU A 190 15.55 17.97 -7.85
C LEU A 190 14.03 18.32 -7.94
N PRO A 191 13.58 19.40 -7.27
CA PRO A 191 12.18 19.81 -7.35
C PRO A 191 11.78 20.16 -8.77
N ARG A 192 10.60 19.70 -9.17
CA ARG A 192 9.92 20.08 -10.41
C ARG A 192 8.98 21.26 -10.18
N GLU A 193 8.41 21.80 -11.24
CA GLU A 193 7.38 22.83 -11.17
C GLU A 193 6.15 22.38 -10.37
N ASP A 194 5.79 21.10 -10.44
CA ASP A 194 4.72 20.47 -9.65
C ASP A 194 5.11 20.22 -8.16
N ARG A 195 6.30 20.69 -7.74
CA ARG A 195 6.89 20.51 -6.41
C ARG A 195 7.19 19.06 -6.02
N LYS A 196 7.13 18.12 -6.95
CA LYS A 196 7.56 16.73 -6.75
C LYS A 196 9.03 16.58 -7.13
N SER A 197 9.68 15.54 -6.60
CA SER A 197 11.06 15.23 -7.00
C SER A 197 11.11 14.60 -8.39
N THR A 198 12.30 14.59 -9.00
CA THR A 198 12.54 13.91 -10.28
C THR A 198 12.82 12.43 -10.12
N ARG A 199 12.77 11.90 -8.89
CA ARG A 199 13.06 10.50 -8.64
C ARG A 199 12.12 9.60 -9.43
N LEU A 200 12.70 8.85 -10.35
CA LEU A 200 12.06 7.87 -11.19
C LEU A 200 12.78 6.53 -11.00
N ASN A 201 12.09 5.43 -11.17
CA ASN A 201 12.64 4.11 -10.92
C ASN A 201 13.93 3.83 -11.69
N SER A 202 14.89 3.20 -11.02
CA SER A 202 16.22 2.87 -11.56
C SER A 202 16.26 1.65 -12.48
N SER A 203 15.12 1.02 -12.77
CA SER A 203 15.06 -0.25 -13.51
C SER A 203 15.36 -0.18 -15.01
N HIS A 204 15.77 0.97 -15.54
CA HIS A 204 16.18 1.13 -16.94
C HIS A 204 17.70 1.18 -17.16
N TYR A 205 18.49 0.83 -16.15
CA TYR A 205 19.95 0.68 -16.27
C TYR A 205 20.36 -0.79 -16.40
N SER A 206 19.72 -1.55 -17.27
CA SER A 206 20.20 -2.89 -17.67
C SER A 206 20.32 -2.98 -19.18
#